data_cfdae956059a9ad01c66731ac6779a97
#
_entry.id   cfdae956059a9ad01c66731ac6779a97
#
_cell.length_a   1.000
_cell.length_b   1.000
_cell.length_c   1.000
_cell.angle_alpha   90.00
_cell.angle_beta   90.00
_cell.angle_gamma   90.00
#
_symmetry.space_group_name_H-M   'P 1'
#
loop_
_entity.id
_entity.type
_entity.pdbx_description
1 polymer ?
#
loop_
_entity_poly.entity_id
_entity_poly.type
_entity_poly.pdbx_seq_one_letter_code
_entity_poly.pdbx_strand_id
1 'polypeptide(L)' 'STSGTSSNIIAAVMSARNRGCRILGMTGSEGKKLAGLSDACLLIPSRRTARIQEAHITVAHIWCEMIDGWIEENGGL' A
#
# COMPACT_ATOMS: atom_id res chain seq x y z
N SER A 1 1.86 -2.80 -5.45
CA SER A 1 2.16 -3.82 -6.48
C SER A 1 0.92 -4.63 -6.79
N THR A 2 0.51 -4.68 -8.04
CA THR A 2 -0.69 -5.45 -8.44
C THR A 2 -0.49 -6.95 -8.27
N SER A 3 0.72 -7.44 -8.50
CA SER A 3 1.06 -8.87 -8.31
C SER A 3 1.47 -9.21 -6.88
N GLY A 4 1.94 -8.22 -6.14
CA GLY A 4 2.51 -8.41 -4.82
C GLY A 4 3.87 -9.10 -4.83
N THR A 5 4.48 -9.25 -6.02
CA THR A 5 5.74 -9.97 -6.19
C THR A 5 6.83 -9.17 -6.91
N SER A 6 6.56 -7.90 -7.23
CA SER A 6 7.53 -7.04 -7.91
C SER A 6 8.79 -6.89 -7.06
N SER A 7 9.94 -7.26 -7.63
CA SER A 7 11.21 -7.31 -6.89
C SER A 7 11.64 -5.95 -6.34
N ASN A 8 11.41 -4.88 -7.09
CA ASN A 8 11.71 -3.52 -6.63
C ASN A 8 10.83 -3.10 -5.45
N ILE A 9 9.57 -3.49 -5.45
CA ILE A 9 8.65 -3.19 -4.34
C ILE A 9 9.05 -4.00 -3.10
N ILE A 10 9.34 -5.29 -3.27
CA ILE A 10 9.80 -6.13 -2.16
C ILE A 10 11.09 -5.56 -1.55
N ALA A 11 12.04 -5.13 -2.39
CA ALA A 11 13.27 -4.51 -1.91
C ALA A 11 12.99 -3.21 -1.12
N ALA A 12 12.07 -2.39 -1.60
CA ALA A 12 11.66 -1.16 -0.92
C ALA A 12 11.04 -1.46 0.45
N VAL A 13 10.19 -2.49 0.54
CA VAL A 13 9.58 -2.93 1.80
C VAL A 13 10.65 -3.36 2.80
N MET A 14 11.61 -4.17 2.36
CA MET A 14 12.70 -4.63 3.24
C MET A 14 13.54 -3.46 3.73
N SER A 15 13.85 -2.51 2.87
CA SER A 15 14.59 -1.30 3.24
C SER A 15 13.81 -0.46 4.26
N ALA A 16 12.53 -0.28 4.04
CA ALA A 16 11.66 0.47 4.94
C ALA A 16 11.56 -0.21 6.32
N ARG A 17 11.44 -1.53 6.36
CA ARG A 17 11.44 -2.30 7.62
C ARG A 17 12.73 -2.12 8.39
N ASN A 18 13.86 -2.18 7.70
CA ASN A 18 15.17 -2.00 8.34
C ASN A 18 15.33 -0.62 8.96
N ARG A 19 14.56 0.35 8.49
CA ARG A 19 14.54 1.72 9.02
C ARG A 19 13.44 1.95 10.07
N GLY A 20 12.72 0.91 10.45
CA GLY A 20 11.67 1.00 11.45
C GLY A 20 10.35 1.56 10.95
N CYS A 21 10.15 1.63 9.64
CA CYS A 21 8.88 2.07 9.08
C CYS A 21 7.81 1.00 9.21
N ARG A 22 6.57 1.44 9.42
CA ARG A 22 5.41 0.57 9.24
C ARG A 22 5.08 0.47 7.77
N ILE A 23 4.61 -0.71 7.36
CA ILE A 23 4.35 -1.02 5.97
C ILE A 23 2.86 -1.18 5.74
N LEU A 24 2.32 -0.35 4.85
CA LEU A 24 0.96 -0.47 4.37
C LEU A 24 1.01 -0.87 2.90
N GLY A 25 0.63 -2.09 2.61
CA GLY A 25 0.69 -2.64 1.27
C GLY A 25 -0.64 -2.54 0.52
N MET A 26 -0.56 -2.50 -0.80
CA MET A 26 -1.72 -2.61 -1.69
C MET A 26 -1.38 -3.60 -2.80
N THR A 27 -2.25 -4.56 -3.04
CA THR A 27 -2.03 -5.60 -4.03
C THR A 27 -3.35 -6.11 -4.61
N GLY A 28 -3.26 -7.04 -5.56
CA GLY A 28 -4.41 -7.81 -6.05
C GLY A 28 -4.53 -9.14 -5.32
N SER A 29 -5.41 -10.01 -5.83
CA SER A 29 -5.72 -11.29 -5.18
C SER A 29 -4.53 -12.24 -5.03
N GLU A 30 -3.49 -12.08 -5.85
CA GLU A 30 -2.29 -12.93 -5.82
C GLU A 30 -1.17 -12.39 -4.91
N GLY A 31 -1.43 -11.33 -4.18
CA GLY A 31 -0.41 -10.57 -3.45
C GLY A 31 -0.02 -11.08 -2.09
N LYS A 32 -0.06 -12.39 -1.84
CA LYS A 32 0.23 -12.98 -0.53
C LYS A 32 1.63 -12.65 -0.01
N LYS A 33 2.62 -12.56 -0.91
CA LYS A 33 4.00 -12.25 -0.51
C LYS A 33 4.10 -10.84 0.07
N LEU A 34 3.56 -9.84 -0.61
CA LEU A 34 3.55 -8.47 -0.11
C LEU A 34 2.71 -8.37 1.18
N ALA A 35 1.55 -9.02 1.21
CA ALA A 35 0.69 -9.04 2.39
C ALA A 35 1.44 -9.59 3.61
N GLY A 36 2.20 -10.67 3.44
CA GLY A 36 2.99 -11.27 4.51
C GLY A 36 4.14 -10.40 5.01
N LEU A 37 4.62 -9.46 4.20
CA LEU A 37 5.69 -8.53 4.57
C LEU A 37 5.17 -7.19 5.09
N SER A 38 3.87 -6.95 5.02
CA SER A 38 3.24 -5.69 5.40
C SER A 38 2.64 -5.76 6.80
N ASP A 39 2.59 -4.63 7.49
CA ASP A 39 1.87 -4.52 8.77
C ASP A 39 0.36 -4.56 8.54
N ALA A 40 -0.09 -3.97 7.45
CA ALA A 40 -1.45 -4.10 6.94
C ALA A 40 -1.40 -4.10 5.42
N CYS A 41 -2.32 -4.79 4.78
CA CYS A 41 -2.34 -4.86 3.32
C CYS A 41 -3.78 -4.84 2.79
N LEU A 42 -4.03 -3.96 1.84
CA LEU A 42 -5.27 -3.92 1.09
C LEU A 42 -5.15 -4.89 -0.09
N LEU A 43 -5.91 -5.96 -0.06
CA LEU A 43 -5.94 -6.97 -1.10
C LEU A 43 -7.21 -6.79 -1.94
N ILE A 44 -7.05 -6.40 -3.19
CA ILE A 44 -8.18 -6.25 -4.10
C ILE A 44 -8.51 -7.64 -4.69
N PRO A 45 -9.74 -8.12 -4.54
CA PRO A 45 -10.11 -9.48 -4.97
C PRO A 45 -10.29 -9.56 -6.48
N SER A 46 -9.25 -9.27 -7.25
CA SER A 46 -9.23 -9.30 -8.71
C SER A 46 -7.86 -9.73 -9.20
N ARG A 47 -7.82 -10.33 -10.38
CA ARG A 47 -6.59 -10.65 -11.11
C ARG A 47 -6.36 -9.69 -12.28
N ARG A 48 -7.32 -8.81 -12.54
CA ARG A 48 -7.25 -7.87 -13.67
C ARG A 48 -6.48 -6.62 -13.23
N THR A 49 -5.31 -6.43 -13.81
CA THR A 49 -4.39 -5.33 -13.46
C THR A 49 -5.10 -3.97 -13.48
N ALA A 50 -5.89 -3.69 -14.51
CA ALA A 50 -6.61 -2.43 -14.61
C ALA A 50 -7.57 -2.20 -13.44
N ARG A 51 -8.31 -3.21 -13.03
CA ARG A 51 -9.24 -3.10 -11.90
C ARG A 51 -8.51 -2.93 -10.58
N ILE A 52 -7.41 -3.64 -10.40
CA ILE A 52 -6.56 -3.52 -9.21
C ILE A 52 -5.99 -2.09 -9.12
N GLN A 53 -5.45 -1.57 -10.20
CA GLN A 53 -4.88 -0.22 -10.23
C GLN A 53 -5.91 0.87 -9.99
N GLU A 54 -7.10 0.74 -10.56
CA GLU A 54 -8.20 1.68 -10.32
C GLU A 54 -8.58 1.72 -8.83
N ALA A 55 -8.68 0.55 -8.20
CA ALA A 55 -8.97 0.45 -6.77
C ALA A 55 -7.84 1.04 -5.93
N HIS A 56 -6.59 0.73 -6.25
CA HIS A 56 -5.42 1.26 -5.54
C HIS A 56 -5.38 2.79 -5.57
N ILE A 57 -5.59 3.39 -6.74
CA ILE A 57 -5.50 4.84 -6.87
C ILE A 57 -6.65 5.53 -6.13
N THR A 58 -7.85 4.96 -6.17
CA THR A 58 -8.99 5.48 -5.43
C THR A 58 -8.72 5.48 -3.93
N VAL A 59 -8.25 4.36 -3.39
CA VAL A 59 -7.92 4.24 -1.96
C VAL A 59 -6.76 5.17 -1.59
N ALA A 60 -5.74 5.27 -2.43
CA ALA A 60 -4.61 6.17 -2.18
C ALA A 60 -5.06 7.63 -2.07
N HIS A 61 -5.97 8.08 -2.93
CA HIS A 61 -6.55 9.41 -2.85
C HIS A 61 -7.33 9.63 -1.55
N ILE A 62 -8.11 8.65 -1.13
CA ILE A 62 -8.85 8.71 0.13
C ILE A 62 -7.88 8.81 1.32
N TRP A 63 -6.83 8.01 1.33
CA TRP A 63 -5.82 8.05 2.40
C TRP A 63 -5.11 9.40 2.45
N CYS A 64 -4.79 9.98 1.28
CA CYS A 64 -4.17 11.31 1.22
C CYS A 64 -5.10 12.38 1.79
N GLU A 65 -6.38 12.34 1.47
CA GLU A 65 -7.37 13.26 2.05
C GLU A 65 -7.45 13.12 3.56
N MET A 66 -7.44 11.89 4.07
CA MET A 66 -7.45 11.63 5.53
C MET A 66 -6.20 12.19 6.20
N ILE A 67 -5.05 12.00 5.59
CA ILE A 67 -3.76 12.52 6.11
C ILE A 67 -3.77 14.04 6.10
N ASP A 68 -4.21 14.66 5.02
CA ASP A 68 -4.31 16.12 4.90
C ASP A 68 -5.24 16.69 5.97
N GLY A 69 -6.40 16.07 6.19
CA GLY A 69 -7.33 16.46 7.24
C GLY A 69 -6.72 16.34 8.63
N TRP A 70 -5.98 15.26 8.89
CA TRP A 70 -5.29 15.07 10.16
C TRP A 70 -4.21 16.15 10.38
N ILE A 71 -3.44 16.46 9.35
CA ILE A 71 -2.39 17.49 9.42
C ILE A 71 -3.02 18.87 9.74
N GLU A 72 -4.12 19.22 9.07
CA GLU A 72 -4.83 20.46 9.33
C GLU A 72 -5.30 20.57 10.79
N GLU A 73 -5.95 19.50 11.29
CA GLU A 73 -6.46 19.45 12.67
C GLU A 73 -5.35 19.54 13.72
N ASN A 74 -4.17 19.00 13.41
CA ASN A 74 -3.06 18.92 14.36
C ASN A 74 -1.98 19.99 14.15
N GLY A 75 -2.23 20.97 13.28
CA GLY A 75 -1.31 22.10 13.06
C GLY A 75 -0.02 21.75 12.34
N GLY A 76 -0.01 20.64 11.60
CA GLY A 76 1.15 20.15 10.87
C GLY A 76 1.72 18.86 11.45
N LEU A 77 2.82 18.43 10.90
CA LEU A 77 3.51 17.19 11.33
C LEU A 77 4.40 17.40 12.56
#